data_be5a2fda40899dd559157e0c2a234acd
#
_entry.id   be5a2fda40899dd559157e0c2a234acd
#
_cell.length_a   1.000
_cell.length_b   1.000
_cell.length_c   1.000
_cell.angle_alpha   90.00
_cell.angle_beta   90.00
_cell.angle_gamma   90.00
#
_symmetry.space_group_name_H-M   'P 1'
#
loop_
_entity.id
_entity.type
_entity.pdbx_description
1 polymer ?
#
loop_
_entity_poly.entity_id
_entity_poly.type
_entity_poly.pdbx_seq_one_letter_code
_entity_poly.pdbx_strand_id
1 'polypeptide(L)'
;VFCALNPSSAIAVKSPYVIECSAIGQNAIGAIVDGSVHSTGNKSMLFHGYTVIADNGVGFWIKDAGKAEIVSCFTYYCYFGYATTGGGFIRALNGNNSYGTWGAVSSGYDTNETYISGTILGQELNFTLVSGAPVEGETVTDDVTGGTATVTNVQLTANKVYVKDVTGTFGVTNGVTFGTSN
;
A
#
# COMPACT_ATOMS: atom_id res chain seq x y z
N VAL A 1 16.27 -18.58 -4.84
CA VAL A 1 16.60 -17.26 -5.36
C VAL A 1 17.37 -17.41 -6.64
N PHE A 2 16.89 -16.77 -7.71
CA PHE A 2 17.57 -16.81 -9.01
C PHE A 2 18.65 -15.72 -9.14
N CYS A 3 18.35 -14.53 -8.61
CA CYS A 3 19.29 -13.41 -8.61
C CYS A 3 19.35 -12.78 -7.22
N ALA A 4 20.51 -12.78 -6.60
CA ALA A 4 20.73 -12.15 -5.31
C ALA A 4 21.80 -11.07 -5.42
N LEU A 5 21.42 -9.85 -5.10
CA LEU A 5 22.31 -8.69 -5.12
C LEU A 5 22.42 -8.13 -3.70
N ASN A 6 23.66 -8.01 -3.25
CA ASN A 6 24.00 -7.44 -1.97
C ASN A 6 24.94 -6.25 -2.20
N PRO A 7 24.40 -5.05 -2.38
CA PRO A 7 25.21 -3.89 -2.70
C PRO A 7 26.17 -3.57 -1.54
N SER A 8 27.43 -3.49 -1.87
CA SER A 8 28.49 -3.08 -0.95
C SER A 8 29.01 -1.69 -1.27
N SER A 9 29.82 -1.12 -0.39
CA SER A 9 30.47 0.19 -0.62
C SER A 9 31.32 0.20 -1.91
N ALA A 10 31.83 -0.95 -2.34
CA ALA A 10 32.62 -1.08 -3.55
C ALA A 10 31.85 -0.77 -4.84
N ILE A 11 30.52 -0.98 -4.84
CA ILE A 11 29.66 -0.67 -5.99
C ILE A 11 28.90 0.63 -5.86
N ALA A 12 29.27 1.49 -4.90
CA ALA A 12 28.60 2.79 -4.68
C ALA A 12 28.76 3.77 -5.85
N VAL A 13 29.73 3.57 -6.73
CA VAL A 13 30.02 4.47 -7.86
C VAL A 13 29.17 4.20 -9.08
N LYS A 14 28.79 2.94 -9.33
CA LYS A 14 27.98 2.53 -10.48
C LYS A 14 26.92 1.53 -10.06
N SER A 15 25.71 1.69 -10.60
CA SER A 15 24.66 0.70 -10.42
C SER A 15 24.99 -0.58 -11.21
N PRO A 16 24.94 -1.76 -10.61
CA PRO A 16 25.01 -3.01 -11.37
C PRO A 16 23.71 -3.25 -12.13
N TYR A 17 23.80 -4.03 -13.20
CA TYR A 17 22.69 -4.29 -14.12
C TYR A 17 22.40 -5.78 -14.20
N VAL A 18 21.10 -6.09 -14.25
CA VAL A 18 20.58 -7.38 -14.71
C VAL A 18 19.72 -7.09 -15.94
N ILE A 19 20.13 -7.56 -17.09
CA ILE A 19 19.51 -7.19 -18.37
C ILE A 19 19.06 -8.45 -19.11
N GLU A 20 17.83 -8.42 -19.62
CA GLU A 20 17.26 -9.43 -20.53
C GLU A 20 17.42 -10.87 -20.06
N CYS A 21 17.11 -11.10 -18.82
CA CYS A 21 17.13 -12.42 -18.19
C CYS A 21 15.71 -12.92 -17.93
N SER A 22 15.58 -14.22 -17.75
CA SER A 22 14.33 -14.83 -17.30
C SER A 22 14.60 -15.83 -16.19
N ALA A 23 13.66 -15.94 -15.26
CA ALA A 23 13.69 -16.91 -14.18
C ALA A 23 12.34 -17.61 -14.08
N ILE A 24 12.36 -18.94 -13.99
CA ILE A 24 11.15 -19.76 -13.85
C ILE A 24 11.34 -20.72 -12.69
N GLY A 25 10.35 -20.78 -11.80
CA GLY A 25 10.38 -21.69 -10.65
C GLY A 25 9.09 -21.73 -9.88
N GLN A 26 9.03 -22.60 -8.89
CA GLN A 26 7.90 -22.69 -7.95
C GLN A 26 8.40 -22.33 -6.55
N ASN A 27 7.62 -21.60 -5.78
CA ASN A 27 7.97 -21.10 -4.44
C ASN A 27 9.34 -20.39 -4.40
N ALA A 28 9.70 -19.74 -5.49
CA ALA A 28 11.02 -19.16 -5.71
C ALA A 28 10.98 -17.64 -5.55
N ILE A 29 12.16 -17.04 -5.37
CA ILE A 29 12.35 -15.60 -5.45
C ILE A 29 13.11 -15.31 -6.73
N GLY A 30 12.54 -14.50 -7.63
CA GLY A 30 13.16 -14.12 -8.89
C GLY A 30 14.40 -13.26 -8.66
N ALA A 31 14.26 -12.20 -7.90
CA ALA A 31 15.39 -11.35 -7.52
C ALA A 31 15.26 -10.85 -6.09
N ILE A 32 16.37 -10.74 -5.39
CA ILE A 32 16.48 -10.12 -4.07
C ILE A 32 17.57 -9.05 -4.10
N VAL A 33 17.29 -7.88 -3.55
CA VAL A 33 18.27 -6.83 -3.27
C VAL A 33 18.28 -6.57 -1.77
N ASP A 34 19.38 -6.93 -1.13
CA ASP A 34 19.59 -6.80 0.29
C ASP A 34 20.51 -5.61 0.58
N GLY A 35 19.98 -4.58 1.20
CA GLY A 35 20.72 -3.36 1.57
C GLY A 35 21.40 -3.42 2.92
N SER A 36 21.32 -4.52 3.67
CA SER A 36 21.80 -4.63 5.06
C SER A 36 23.29 -4.33 5.25
N VAL A 37 24.09 -4.48 4.21
CA VAL A 37 25.54 -4.16 4.25
C VAL A 37 25.87 -2.81 3.62
N HIS A 38 24.88 -2.05 3.18
CA HIS A 38 25.07 -0.77 2.48
C HIS A 38 25.19 0.37 3.48
N SER A 39 26.40 0.84 3.73
CA SER A 39 26.64 1.87 4.76
C SER A 39 26.44 3.30 4.27
N THR A 40 26.62 3.60 3.00
CA THR A 40 26.51 4.98 2.47
C THR A 40 26.26 5.00 0.97
N GLY A 41 25.50 6.01 0.50
CA GLY A 41 25.41 6.37 -0.91
C GLY A 41 24.80 5.34 -1.83
N ASN A 42 23.77 4.67 -1.37
CA ASN A 42 23.11 3.58 -2.11
C ASN A 42 22.85 3.91 -3.55
N LYS A 43 23.46 3.18 -4.45
CA LYS A 43 23.02 3.14 -5.84
C LYS A 43 21.93 2.12 -5.99
N SER A 44 20.96 2.40 -6.84
CA SER A 44 19.92 1.45 -7.18
C SER A 44 20.52 0.29 -7.98
N MET A 45 20.05 -0.92 -7.70
CA MET A 45 20.29 -2.07 -8.56
C MET A 45 19.32 -1.97 -9.73
N LEU A 46 19.81 -2.07 -10.96
CA LEU A 46 18.98 -1.94 -12.15
C LEU A 46 18.63 -3.30 -12.75
N PHE A 47 17.33 -3.55 -12.89
CA PHE A 47 16.79 -4.66 -13.67
C PHE A 47 16.11 -4.10 -14.92
N HIS A 48 16.45 -4.62 -16.07
CA HIS A 48 15.85 -4.22 -17.34
C HIS A 48 15.52 -5.46 -18.18
N GLY A 49 14.24 -5.55 -18.62
CA GLY A 49 13.80 -6.69 -19.42
C GLY A 49 13.87 -8.04 -18.68
N TYR A 50 13.71 -8.03 -17.35
CA TYR A 50 13.77 -9.26 -16.56
C TYR A 50 12.36 -9.82 -16.34
N THR A 51 12.14 -11.05 -16.81
CA THR A 51 10.88 -11.76 -16.64
C THR A 51 11.01 -12.83 -15.55
N VAL A 52 10.10 -12.77 -14.58
CA VAL A 52 10.02 -13.76 -13.49
C VAL A 52 8.70 -14.51 -13.59
N ILE A 53 8.76 -15.81 -13.65
CA ILE A 53 7.62 -16.72 -13.51
C ILE A 53 7.88 -17.55 -12.26
N ALA A 54 7.30 -17.14 -11.13
CA ALA A 54 7.54 -17.78 -9.85
C ALA A 54 6.21 -18.16 -9.18
N ASP A 55 5.67 -19.30 -9.58
CA ASP A 55 4.40 -19.80 -9.05
C ASP A 55 4.44 -19.84 -7.52
N ASN A 56 3.50 -19.13 -6.89
CA ASN A 56 3.41 -18.92 -5.43
C ASN A 56 4.70 -18.37 -4.79
N GLY A 57 5.56 -17.71 -5.56
CA GLY A 57 6.83 -17.14 -5.12
C GLY A 57 6.81 -15.62 -5.05
N VAL A 58 8.00 -15.03 -5.05
CA VAL A 58 8.20 -13.57 -5.06
C VAL A 58 8.94 -13.17 -6.34
N GLY A 59 8.42 -12.20 -7.07
CA GLY A 59 9.09 -11.67 -8.25
C GLY A 59 10.36 -10.93 -7.88
N PHE A 60 10.21 -9.78 -7.25
CA PHE A 60 11.30 -8.95 -6.74
C PHE A 60 11.12 -8.68 -5.26
N TRP A 61 12.12 -8.96 -4.46
CA TRP A 61 12.15 -8.63 -3.04
C TRP A 61 13.31 -7.70 -2.73
N ILE A 62 12.99 -6.47 -2.32
CA ILE A 62 13.97 -5.45 -1.97
C ILE A 62 13.85 -5.20 -0.46
N LYS A 63 14.94 -5.37 0.26
CA LYS A 63 14.90 -5.35 1.73
C LYS A 63 16.04 -4.54 2.34
N ASP A 64 15.88 -4.19 3.62
CA ASP A 64 16.91 -3.62 4.49
C ASP A 64 17.59 -2.39 3.85
N ALA A 65 16.79 -1.37 3.52
CA ALA A 65 17.21 -0.14 2.84
C ALA A 65 17.85 -0.34 1.45
N GLY A 66 17.72 -1.52 0.84
CA GLY A 66 18.10 -1.76 -0.55
C GLY A 66 17.29 -0.91 -1.52
N LYS A 67 17.85 -0.60 -2.69
CA LYS A 67 17.18 0.17 -3.73
C LYS A 67 17.25 -0.55 -5.07
N ALA A 68 16.14 -0.60 -5.80
CA ALA A 68 16.08 -1.16 -7.12
C ALA A 68 15.28 -0.27 -8.08
N GLU A 69 15.76 -0.17 -9.31
CA GLU A 69 15.01 0.31 -10.45
C GLU A 69 14.65 -0.88 -11.34
N ILE A 70 13.37 -1.05 -11.61
CA ILE A 70 12.82 -2.19 -12.33
C ILE A 70 12.16 -1.63 -13.59
N VAL A 71 12.80 -1.83 -14.73
CA VAL A 71 12.40 -1.23 -16.01
C VAL A 71 12.02 -2.34 -16.99
N SER A 72 10.82 -2.26 -17.54
CA SER A 72 10.29 -3.26 -18.50
C SER A 72 10.43 -4.69 -17.99
N CYS A 73 10.15 -4.90 -16.70
CA CYS A 73 10.19 -6.20 -16.07
C CYS A 73 8.79 -6.75 -15.84
N PHE A 74 8.66 -8.07 -15.89
CA PHE A 74 7.38 -8.74 -15.82
C PHE A 74 7.42 -9.83 -14.76
N THR A 75 6.35 -9.93 -13.94
CA THR A 75 6.19 -11.03 -13.00
C THR A 75 4.87 -11.75 -13.25
N TYR A 76 4.91 -13.07 -13.24
CA TYR A 76 3.74 -13.91 -13.48
C TYR A 76 3.59 -14.96 -12.38
N TYR A 77 2.33 -15.19 -11.96
CA TYR A 77 1.92 -16.21 -10.99
C TYR A 77 2.55 -16.07 -9.61
N CYS A 78 3.22 -14.96 -9.33
CA CYS A 78 3.86 -14.71 -8.04
C CYS A 78 2.82 -14.53 -6.93
N TYR A 79 3.11 -15.00 -5.73
CA TYR A 79 2.33 -14.59 -4.56
C TYR A 79 2.51 -13.09 -4.31
N PHE A 80 3.77 -12.60 -4.37
CA PHE A 80 4.08 -11.16 -4.43
C PHE A 80 4.85 -10.85 -5.71
N GLY A 81 4.30 -9.97 -6.56
CA GLY A 81 5.03 -9.47 -7.73
C GLY A 81 6.23 -8.65 -7.32
N TYR A 82 6.01 -7.56 -6.60
CA TYR A 82 7.02 -6.71 -5.99
C TYR A 82 6.82 -6.67 -4.48
N ALA A 83 7.89 -6.86 -3.72
CA ALA A 83 7.87 -6.80 -2.27
C ALA A 83 8.99 -5.90 -1.74
N THR A 84 8.66 -5.01 -0.81
CA THR A 84 9.66 -4.25 -0.05
C THR A 84 9.49 -4.47 1.44
N THR A 85 10.62 -4.63 2.14
CA THR A 85 10.64 -4.80 3.60
C THR A 85 11.82 -4.02 4.20
N GLY A 86 11.70 -3.59 5.47
CA GLY A 86 12.81 -2.96 6.18
C GLY A 86 13.39 -1.72 5.49
N GLY A 87 12.53 -0.82 4.97
CA GLY A 87 12.98 0.39 4.27
C GLY A 87 13.49 0.15 2.84
N GLY A 88 13.22 -1.02 2.26
CA GLY A 88 13.53 -1.30 0.85
C GLY A 88 12.74 -0.38 -0.10
N PHE A 89 13.36 0.04 -1.19
CA PHE A 89 12.79 0.96 -2.15
C PHE A 89 12.79 0.39 -3.57
N ILE A 90 11.64 0.42 -4.22
CA ILE A 90 11.47 0.05 -5.64
C ILE A 90 10.97 1.24 -6.43
N ARG A 91 11.60 1.49 -7.57
CA ARG A 91 11.08 2.32 -8.64
C ARG A 91 10.81 1.44 -9.85
N ALA A 92 9.54 1.19 -10.14
CA ALA A 92 9.11 0.35 -11.26
C ALA A 92 8.61 1.22 -12.42
N LEU A 93 9.07 0.91 -13.63
CA LEU A 93 8.73 1.62 -14.85
C LEU A 93 8.40 0.61 -15.95
N ASN A 94 7.29 0.82 -16.65
CA ASN A 94 6.92 0.07 -17.85
C ASN A 94 6.96 -1.47 -17.67
N GLY A 95 6.57 -1.94 -16.50
CA GLY A 95 6.48 -3.37 -16.19
C GLY A 95 5.05 -3.81 -15.93
N ASN A 96 4.86 -5.09 -15.68
CA ASN A 96 3.57 -5.66 -15.35
C ASN A 96 3.70 -6.82 -14.36
N ASN A 97 2.73 -6.91 -13.44
CA ASN A 97 2.51 -8.06 -12.57
C ASN A 97 1.17 -8.69 -12.94
N SER A 98 1.17 -9.95 -13.32
CA SER A 98 -0.03 -10.63 -13.81
C SER A 98 -0.21 -12.01 -13.19
N TYR A 99 -1.48 -12.39 -13.04
CA TYR A 99 -1.89 -13.71 -12.59
C TYR A 99 -1.35 -14.13 -11.22
N GLY A 100 -0.93 -13.19 -10.40
CA GLY A 100 -0.46 -13.42 -9.04
C GLY A 100 -1.49 -13.00 -7.99
N THR A 101 -1.13 -13.14 -6.70
CA THR A 101 -2.02 -12.76 -5.60
C THR A 101 -1.91 -11.26 -5.29
N TRP A 102 -0.70 -10.74 -5.19
CA TRP A 102 -0.44 -9.33 -4.89
C TRP A 102 0.52 -8.74 -5.93
N GLY A 103 0.11 -7.65 -6.59
CA GLY A 103 0.98 -6.96 -7.54
C GLY A 103 2.18 -6.32 -6.84
N ALA A 104 1.93 -5.61 -5.75
CA ALA A 104 2.97 -5.01 -4.93
C ALA A 104 2.59 -5.00 -3.46
N VAL A 105 3.57 -5.17 -2.58
CA VAL A 105 3.40 -5.08 -1.13
C VAL A 105 4.61 -4.35 -0.52
N SER A 106 4.34 -3.53 0.48
CA SER A 106 5.39 -2.87 1.26
C SER A 106 5.13 -3.12 2.74
N SER A 107 6.18 -3.47 3.47
CA SER A 107 6.13 -3.75 4.90
C SER A 107 7.38 -3.18 5.59
N GLY A 108 7.17 -2.62 6.79
CA GLY A 108 8.22 -1.95 7.54
C GLY A 108 8.28 -0.45 7.25
N TYR A 109 9.20 0.21 7.92
CA TYR A 109 9.42 1.65 7.81
C TYR A 109 10.93 1.95 7.83
N ASP A 110 11.31 3.09 7.30
CA ASP A 110 12.65 3.64 7.49
C ASP A 110 12.72 4.26 8.89
N THR A 111 13.73 3.86 9.67
CA THR A 111 13.94 4.39 11.03
C THR A 111 14.23 5.89 11.06
N ASN A 112 14.61 6.47 9.95
CA ASN A 112 14.84 7.91 9.80
C ASN A 112 13.60 8.68 9.35
N GLU A 113 12.52 8.00 9.00
CA GLU A 113 11.25 8.63 8.64
C GLU A 113 10.37 8.83 9.87
N THR A 114 9.72 9.98 9.94
CA THR A 114 8.65 10.19 10.91
C THR A 114 7.38 9.55 10.36
N TYR A 115 6.92 8.50 10.98
CA TYR A 115 5.64 7.90 10.63
C TYR A 115 4.47 8.72 11.16
N ILE A 116 3.40 8.76 10.40
CA ILE A 116 2.13 9.34 10.82
C ILE A 116 1.26 8.20 11.34
N SER A 117 0.90 8.25 12.60
CA SER A 117 -0.14 7.38 13.15
C SER A 117 -1.50 8.05 13.04
N GLY A 118 -2.51 7.28 12.72
CA GLY A 118 -3.86 7.79 12.61
C GLY A 118 -4.88 6.68 12.85
N THR A 119 -6.11 7.07 13.02
CA THR A 119 -7.24 6.16 13.14
C THR A 119 -8.09 6.25 11.88
N ILE A 120 -8.51 5.11 11.36
CA ILE A 120 -9.51 5.07 10.29
C ILE A 120 -10.85 5.44 10.92
N LEU A 121 -11.39 6.60 10.56
CA LEU A 121 -12.60 7.13 11.16
C LEU A 121 -13.89 6.51 10.58
N GLY A 122 -13.81 5.85 9.45
CA GLY A 122 -14.96 5.27 8.76
C GLY A 122 -15.32 5.99 7.46
N GLN A 123 -16.55 5.84 7.01
CA GLN A 123 -17.07 6.57 5.85
C GLN A 123 -17.41 8.01 6.21
N GLU A 124 -17.23 8.93 5.26
CA GLU A 124 -17.53 10.34 5.46
C GLU A 124 -18.95 10.68 5.00
N LEU A 125 -19.72 11.36 5.87
CA LEU A 125 -20.97 12.00 5.52
C LEU A 125 -20.79 13.52 5.64
N ASN A 126 -21.09 14.24 4.57
CA ASN A 126 -21.15 15.70 4.55
C ASN A 126 -22.60 16.15 4.74
N PHE A 127 -22.82 17.15 5.57
CA PHE A 127 -24.17 17.63 5.89
C PHE A 127 -24.21 19.14 6.06
N THR A 128 -25.41 19.69 5.99
CA THR A 128 -25.67 21.07 6.42
C THR A 128 -26.43 21.01 7.73
N LEU A 129 -25.81 21.48 8.82
CA LEU A 129 -26.43 21.43 10.14
C LEU A 129 -27.59 22.43 10.22
N VAL A 130 -28.77 21.93 10.54
CA VAL A 130 -29.96 22.74 10.74
C VAL A 130 -30.25 22.97 12.23
N SER A 131 -30.07 21.94 13.05
CA SER A 131 -30.24 22.02 14.51
C SER A 131 -29.52 20.88 15.22
N GLY A 132 -29.07 21.13 16.44
CA GLY A 132 -28.33 20.18 17.25
C GLY A 132 -26.93 19.90 16.70
N ALA A 133 -26.06 19.31 17.47
CA ALA A 133 -24.75 18.86 17.04
C ALA A 133 -24.65 17.34 17.19
N PRO A 134 -24.22 16.61 16.16
CA PRO A 134 -24.00 15.16 16.30
C PRO A 134 -22.94 14.87 17.34
N VAL A 135 -23.05 13.72 17.99
CA VAL A 135 -22.11 13.25 19.01
C VAL A 135 -21.57 11.87 18.62
N GLU A 136 -20.33 11.60 18.97
CA GLU A 136 -19.74 10.27 18.74
C GLU A 136 -20.52 9.19 19.49
N GLY A 137 -20.77 8.08 18.82
CA GLY A 137 -21.58 6.96 19.32
C GLY A 137 -23.06 7.04 18.98
N GLU A 138 -23.55 8.17 18.50
CA GLU A 138 -24.96 8.29 18.06
C GLU A 138 -25.23 7.50 16.77
N THR A 139 -26.48 7.13 16.60
CA THR A 139 -26.98 6.61 15.33
C THR A 139 -27.41 7.77 14.44
N VAL A 140 -26.89 7.81 13.20
CA VAL A 140 -27.41 8.67 12.15
C VAL A 140 -28.37 7.85 11.28
N THR A 141 -29.52 8.43 10.96
CA THR A 141 -30.56 7.82 10.12
C THR A 141 -30.85 8.72 8.94
N ASP A 142 -30.87 8.16 7.74
CA ASP A 142 -31.39 8.84 6.54
C ASP A 142 -32.91 8.88 6.62
N ASP A 143 -33.49 10.08 6.62
CA ASP A 143 -34.92 10.30 6.86
C ASP A 143 -35.81 9.80 5.71
N VAL A 144 -35.24 9.50 4.56
CA VAL A 144 -35.99 9.06 3.38
C VAL A 144 -35.81 7.56 3.13
N THR A 145 -34.59 7.07 3.20
CA THR A 145 -34.29 5.68 2.89
C THR A 145 -34.34 4.77 4.11
N GLY A 146 -34.27 5.34 5.32
CA GLY A 146 -34.14 4.59 6.57
C GLY A 146 -32.77 3.94 6.76
N GLY A 147 -31.77 4.28 5.94
CA GLY A 147 -30.39 3.84 6.12
C GLY A 147 -29.84 4.36 7.45
N THR A 148 -29.06 3.53 8.15
CA THR A 148 -28.49 3.86 9.46
C THR A 148 -26.99 3.66 9.51
N ALA A 149 -26.31 4.42 10.36
CA ALA A 149 -24.89 4.25 10.64
C ALA A 149 -24.55 4.77 12.04
N THR A 150 -23.41 4.38 12.59
CA THR A 150 -22.91 4.85 13.89
C THR A 150 -21.87 5.95 13.69
N VAL A 151 -22.02 7.08 14.34
CA VAL A 151 -21.05 8.19 14.30
C VAL A 151 -19.77 7.79 15.04
N THR A 152 -18.63 7.92 14.39
CA THR A 152 -17.31 7.61 14.97
C THR A 152 -16.46 8.85 15.24
N ASN A 153 -16.70 9.93 14.49
CA ASN A 153 -16.00 11.21 14.72
C ASN A 153 -16.84 12.36 14.14
N VAL A 154 -16.70 13.53 14.73
CA VAL A 154 -17.47 14.73 14.39
C VAL A 154 -16.52 15.89 14.07
N GLN A 155 -16.67 16.50 12.91
CA GLN A 155 -15.94 17.69 12.47
C GLN A 155 -16.92 18.80 12.09
N LEU A 156 -17.49 19.45 13.08
CA LEU A 156 -18.53 20.46 12.90
C LEU A 156 -18.10 21.64 12.03
N THR A 157 -16.85 22.10 12.17
CA THR A 157 -16.32 23.21 11.37
C THR A 157 -16.21 22.88 9.88
N ALA A 158 -16.13 21.60 9.54
CA ALA A 158 -16.11 21.10 8.18
C ALA A 158 -17.47 20.58 7.71
N ASN A 159 -18.50 20.61 8.56
CA ASN A 159 -19.81 20.00 8.30
C ASN A 159 -19.71 18.52 7.91
N LYS A 160 -18.90 17.77 8.65
CA LYS A 160 -18.63 16.36 8.39
C LYS A 160 -18.79 15.51 9.63
N VAL A 161 -19.30 14.31 9.42
CA VAL A 161 -19.20 13.21 10.38
C VAL A 161 -18.58 12.00 9.69
N TYR A 162 -17.85 11.20 10.45
CA TYR A 162 -17.38 9.89 10.02
C TYR A 162 -18.23 8.83 10.68
N VAL A 163 -18.57 7.80 9.91
CA VAL A 163 -19.50 6.76 10.36
C VAL A 163 -18.97 5.36 10.06
N LYS A 164 -19.41 4.38 10.82
CA LYS A 164 -19.17 2.94 10.61
C LYS A 164 -20.50 2.18 10.66
N ASP A 165 -20.44 0.89 10.46
CA ASP A 165 -21.57 -0.03 10.55
C ASP A 165 -22.77 0.44 9.71
N VAL A 166 -22.50 0.90 8.50
CA VAL A 166 -23.51 1.43 7.58
C VAL A 166 -24.44 0.32 7.12
N THR A 167 -25.74 0.54 7.34
CA THR A 167 -26.82 -0.37 6.91
C THR A 167 -27.77 0.40 6.01
N GLY A 168 -28.04 -0.14 4.82
CA GLY A 168 -28.87 0.55 3.81
C GLY A 168 -28.07 1.58 3.02
N THR A 169 -28.75 2.59 2.50
CA THR A 169 -28.18 3.63 1.63
C THR A 169 -28.49 5.03 2.20
N PHE A 170 -27.56 5.95 1.98
CA PHE A 170 -27.74 7.37 2.27
C PHE A 170 -27.86 8.14 0.94
N GLY A 171 -28.92 8.88 0.77
CA GLY A 171 -29.14 9.71 -0.42
C GLY A 171 -28.46 11.07 -0.29
N VAL A 172 -27.86 11.55 -1.37
CA VAL A 172 -27.05 12.79 -1.37
C VAL A 172 -27.85 14.08 -1.10
N THR A 173 -29.17 14.03 -1.18
CA THR A 173 -30.05 15.18 -0.94
C THR A 173 -31.05 14.95 0.21
N ASN A 174 -30.93 13.82 0.88
CA ASN A 174 -31.85 13.45 1.95
C ASN A 174 -31.50 14.18 3.25
N GLY A 175 -32.51 14.44 4.08
CA GLY A 175 -32.29 14.80 5.47
C GLY A 175 -31.70 13.63 6.25
N VAL A 176 -30.92 13.93 7.27
CA VAL A 176 -30.42 12.92 8.21
C VAL A 176 -30.72 13.39 9.64
N THR A 177 -31.18 12.47 10.47
CA THR A 177 -31.41 12.69 11.89
C THR A 177 -30.35 11.95 12.71
N PHE A 178 -29.77 12.68 13.67
CA PHE A 178 -28.87 12.12 14.67
C PHE A 178 -29.65 11.85 15.94
N GLY A 179 -29.56 10.65 16.44
CA GLY A 179 -30.27 10.25 17.65
C GLY A 179 -29.39 9.45 18.59
N THR A 180 -29.54 9.62 19.89
CA THR A 180 -28.91 8.79 20.89
C THR A 180 -29.43 7.36 20.76
N SER A 181 -28.54 6.41 20.51
CA SER A 181 -28.88 5.00 20.70
C SER A 181 -29.12 4.76 22.21
N ASN A 182 -30.36 4.44 22.55
CA ASN A 182 -30.68 3.90 23.88
C ASN A 182 -30.14 2.48 24.06
#